data_7ef4e24b746fc6b522e038e34a37932b
#
_entry.id   7ef4e24b746fc6b522e038e34a37932b
#
_cell.length_a   1.000
_cell.length_b   1.000
_cell.length_c   1.000
_cell.angle_alpha   90.00
_cell.angle_beta   90.00
_cell.angle_gamma   90.00
#
_symmetry.space_group_name_H-M   'P 1'
#
loop_
_entity.id
_entity.type
_entity.pdbx_description
1 polymer ?
#
loop_
_entity_poly.entity_id
_entity_poly.type
_entity_poly.pdbx_seq_one_letter_code
_entity_poly.pdbx_strand_id
1 'polypeptide(L)'
;MKELNEVLRDWEAVIGLEIHTELTTLETKMFCGCKLSHDDEPNTNVCPVCLGLPGALPVPNKRAIEYIVKAGLATNCEIQKHSMFYRKHYFYPDMAKNFQTTQGPVAFAMHGRLDLEVTGRGAAERPECAFGAAEAESLASASAGAVGLSASMARDLPEQGGALAGLSGYDTASLAVPERREDGSYTVPIRILRIHMEEDAAKMVHVGGEEGRIGGAAESLIDYNRCGTPLIELVTEPDLRTPEEARLFMEKLRRIFLALGISDCSMEKGSMRCDGNVSLRRRGDARLGTKTELKNLNSFKALHDGLAYEICRQAEVLEAGGEIYQETRHWEPSRKRTVAMRVKETADDYRFFPDPDLAPFDLTDEFIEHCRAELPELPDERRDRYVRELGIKRADAEQIAGDPEVAAFFEEAVGGLAGKEAQTVANLVVNELPAYLRGAGLVLAESVLRPEQVAGLAKLLASDAISSNQGHEVFEAMAASGDDPERIVDARGMRQVSDAGALQPIVDEVLERCAEQAQQYRDGNQKVLGFLVGQCMKASRSSGNPKRFNELLRAALEA
;
A
#
# COMPACT_ATOMS: atom_id res chain seq x y z
N MET A 1 9.62 20.27 20.54
CA MET A 1 9.60 18.80 20.38
C MET A 1 10.93 18.36 19.78
N LYS A 2 11.49 17.25 20.25
CA LYS A 2 12.67 16.59 19.67
C LYS A 2 12.34 16.03 18.29
N GLU A 3 13.35 15.78 17.48
CA GLU A 3 13.19 15.05 16.23
C GLU A 3 12.87 13.57 16.49
N LEU A 4 12.09 12.95 15.60
CA LEU A 4 11.64 11.56 15.75
C LEU A 4 12.80 10.60 16.03
N ASN A 5 13.88 10.70 15.27
CA ASN A 5 15.05 9.84 15.42
C ASN A 5 15.77 10.00 16.76
N GLU A 6 15.68 11.17 17.38
CA GLU A 6 16.22 11.39 18.74
C GLU A 6 15.34 10.69 19.77
N VAL A 7 14.01 10.80 19.62
CA VAL A 7 13.05 10.14 20.51
C VAL A 7 13.20 8.63 20.43
N LEU A 8 13.27 8.07 19.23
CA LEU A 8 13.35 6.61 19.02
C LEU A 8 14.69 5.98 19.49
N ARG A 9 15.70 6.76 19.87
CA ARG A 9 16.90 6.24 20.56
C ARG A 9 16.64 5.82 22.00
N ASP A 10 15.84 6.61 22.72
CA ASP A 10 15.59 6.42 24.16
C ASP A 10 14.26 5.71 24.43
N TRP A 11 13.32 5.87 23.50
CA TRP A 11 11.96 5.34 23.58
C TRP A 11 11.71 4.30 22.48
N GLU A 12 10.88 3.33 22.80
CA GLU A 12 10.32 2.40 21.83
C GLU A 12 8.84 2.73 21.61
N ALA A 13 8.50 3.03 20.37
CA ALA A 13 7.09 3.15 19.98
C ALA A 13 6.49 1.77 19.79
N VAL A 14 5.24 1.60 20.24
CA VAL A 14 4.44 0.40 20.08
C VAL A 14 3.17 0.81 19.34
N ILE A 15 3.04 0.35 18.10
CA ILE A 15 2.00 0.80 17.18
C ILE A 15 1.17 -0.39 16.73
N GLY A 16 -0.15 -0.25 16.80
CA GLY A 16 -1.13 -1.14 16.19
C GLY A 16 -2.06 -0.36 15.27
N LEU A 17 -2.55 -1.00 14.23
CA LEU A 17 -3.45 -0.39 13.25
C LEU A 17 -4.81 -1.10 13.26
N GLU A 18 -5.86 -0.30 13.07
CA GLU A 18 -7.22 -0.72 12.79
C GLU A 18 -7.59 -0.17 11.41
N ILE A 19 -7.82 -1.06 10.45
CA ILE A 19 -7.93 -0.72 9.04
C ILE A 19 -9.28 -1.17 8.53
N HIS A 20 -10.10 -0.21 8.07
CA HIS A 20 -11.42 -0.46 7.50
C HIS A 20 -11.33 -0.34 5.98
N THR A 21 -11.91 -1.31 5.27
CA THR A 21 -11.95 -1.31 3.79
C THR A 21 -13.35 -1.66 3.31
N GLU A 22 -13.99 -0.74 2.59
CA GLU A 22 -15.27 -0.98 1.92
C GLU A 22 -15.04 -1.91 0.72
N LEU A 23 -15.91 -2.90 0.53
CA LEU A 23 -15.85 -3.83 -0.59
C LEU A 23 -16.55 -3.22 -1.81
N THR A 24 -15.92 -2.23 -2.43
CA THR A 24 -16.52 -1.34 -3.45
C THR A 24 -16.81 -2.01 -4.78
N THR A 25 -16.27 -3.20 -5.02
CA THR A 25 -16.48 -3.95 -6.28
C THR A 25 -17.69 -4.88 -6.23
N LEU A 26 -18.42 -4.90 -5.13
CA LEU A 26 -19.68 -5.63 -4.99
C LEU A 26 -20.84 -4.87 -5.64
N GLU A 27 -21.83 -5.60 -6.14
CA GLU A 27 -23.03 -5.00 -6.74
C GLU A 27 -24.07 -4.60 -5.70
N THR A 28 -24.12 -5.31 -4.57
CA THR A 28 -25.16 -5.13 -3.55
C THR A 28 -24.58 -4.97 -2.15
N LYS A 29 -25.39 -4.38 -1.28
CA LYS A 29 -25.11 -4.20 0.14
C LYS A 29 -24.92 -5.54 0.87
N MET A 30 -24.41 -5.46 2.12
CA MET A 30 -24.03 -6.64 2.90
C MET A 30 -25.22 -7.56 3.22
N PHE A 31 -26.39 -7.01 3.55
CA PHE A 31 -27.51 -7.78 4.06
C PHE A 31 -28.80 -7.61 3.25
N CYS A 32 -28.75 -6.94 2.09
CA CYS A 32 -29.91 -6.76 1.21
C CYS A 32 -29.50 -6.63 -0.26
N GLY A 33 -30.47 -6.69 -1.16
CA GLY A 33 -30.26 -6.56 -2.61
C GLY A 33 -30.19 -5.12 -3.14
N CYS A 34 -30.08 -4.09 -2.28
CA CYS A 34 -29.89 -2.72 -2.74
C CYS A 34 -28.56 -2.57 -3.46
N LYS A 35 -28.56 -1.80 -4.54
CA LYS A 35 -27.36 -1.44 -5.29
C LYS A 35 -26.33 -0.76 -4.37
N LEU A 36 -25.08 -1.15 -4.51
CA LEU A 36 -23.95 -0.46 -3.88
C LEU A 36 -23.52 0.67 -4.81
N SER A 37 -23.80 1.91 -4.41
CA SER A 37 -23.42 3.11 -5.18
C SER A 37 -23.35 4.31 -4.24
N HIS A 38 -22.31 5.11 -4.44
CA HIS A 38 -22.05 6.34 -3.67
C HIS A 38 -22.34 7.61 -4.50
N ASP A 39 -22.60 7.46 -5.80
CA ASP A 39 -22.77 8.57 -6.75
C ASP A 39 -24.22 8.81 -7.16
N ASP A 40 -25.14 7.93 -6.76
CA ASP A 40 -26.57 8.08 -7.04
C ASP A 40 -27.20 9.16 -6.13
N GLU A 41 -28.36 9.69 -6.52
CA GLU A 41 -29.13 10.62 -5.71
C GLU A 41 -29.30 10.13 -4.26
N PRO A 42 -29.11 10.98 -3.24
CA PRO A 42 -29.18 10.58 -1.85
C PRO A 42 -30.47 9.83 -1.49
N ASN A 43 -30.32 8.78 -0.70
CA ASN A 43 -31.44 7.97 -0.18
C ASN A 43 -32.29 7.24 -1.25
N THR A 44 -31.75 6.99 -2.46
CA THR A 44 -32.44 6.25 -3.51
C THR A 44 -32.14 4.74 -3.49
N ASN A 45 -31.00 4.33 -2.93
CA ASN A 45 -30.59 2.92 -2.82
C ASN A 45 -30.86 2.39 -1.40
N VAL A 46 -32.10 2.46 -0.97
CA VAL A 46 -32.53 2.05 0.38
C VAL A 46 -33.74 1.10 0.31
N CYS A 47 -33.85 0.21 1.28
CA CYS A 47 -34.96 -0.72 1.41
C CYS A 47 -35.30 -0.95 2.88
N PRO A 48 -36.42 -1.62 3.20
CA PRO A 48 -36.80 -1.92 4.59
C PRO A 48 -35.71 -2.62 5.41
N VAL A 49 -34.86 -3.45 4.79
CA VAL A 49 -33.78 -4.18 5.48
C VAL A 49 -32.68 -3.22 5.93
N CYS A 50 -32.07 -2.47 5.00
CA CYS A 50 -30.97 -1.57 5.37
C CYS A 50 -31.43 -0.37 6.22
N LEU A 51 -32.74 -0.03 6.19
CA LEU A 51 -33.34 0.96 7.07
C LEU A 51 -33.79 0.38 8.42
N GLY A 52 -33.73 -0.94 8.62
CA GLY A 52 -34.12 -1.60 9.86
C GLY A 52 -35.61 -1.51 10.20
N LEU A 53 -36.47 -1.52 9.18
CA LEU A 53 -37.91 -1.46 9.41
C LEU A 53 -38.43 -2.75 10.04
N PRO A 54 -39.45 -2.69 10.90
CA PRO A 54 -40.00 -3.86 11.56
C PRO A 54 -40.44 -4.96 10.59
N GLY A 55 -40.02 -6.20 10.85
CA GLY A 55 -40.35 -7.38 10.04
C GLY A 55 -39.44 -7.61 8.83
N ALA A 56 -38.47 -6.75 8.57
CA ALA A 56 -37.45 -6.98 7.56
C ALA A 56 -36.36 -7.92 8.09
N LEU A 57 -36.00 -8.95 7.28
CA LEU A 57 -34.97 -9.91 7.64
C LEU A 57 -33.72 -9.73 6.75
N PRO A 58 -32.52 -9.66 7.33
CA PRO A 58 -31.26 -9.55 6.60
C PRO A 58 -30.90 -10.88 5.91
N VAL A 59 -30.27 -10.79 4.73
CA VAL A 59 -29.70 -11.93 4.02
C VAL A 59 -28.25 -11.61 3.66
N PRO A 60 -27.27 -12.35 4.15
CA PRO A 60 -25.85 -12.05 3.92
C PRO A 60 -25.44 -12.17 2.45
N ASN A 61 -24.62 -11.25 2.00
CA ASN A 61 -24.03 -11.27 0.66
C ASN A 61 -22.92 -12.34 0.58
N LYS A 62 -23.19 -13.41 -0.17
CA LYS A 62 -22.23 -14.52 -0.34
C LYS A 62 -20.88 -14.06 -0.90
N ARG A 63 -20.89 -13.14 -1.88
CA ARG A 63 -19.68 -12.63 -2.51
C ARG A 63 -18.81 -11.82 -1.51
N ALA A 64 -19.46 -11.10 -0.58
CA ALA A 64 -18.73 -10.41 0.49
C ALA A 64 -18.00 -11.41 1.41
N ILE A 65 -18.64 -12.58 1.69
CA ILE A 65 -18.01 -13.64 2.48
C ILE A 65 -16.86 -14.30 1.70
N GLU A 66 -16.99 -14.51 0.40
CA GLU A 66 -15.88 -14.95 -0.45
C GLU A 66 -14.70 -13.96 -0.38
N TYR A 67 -14.98 -12.67 -0.42
CA TYR A 67 -13.94 -11.61 -0.38
C TYR A 67 -13.18 -11.58 0.94
N ILE A 68 -13.86 -11.69 2.09
CA ILE A 68 -13.15 -11.72 3.37
C ILE A 68 -12.33 -12.99 3.55
N VAL A 69 -12.80 -14.14 3.07
CA VAL A 69 -12.02 -15.38 3.08
C VAL A 69 -10.78 -15.24 2.21
N LYS A 70 -10.90 -14.67 1.00
CA LYS A 70 -9.75 -14.38 0.13
C LYS A 70 -8.78 -13.40 0.78
N ALA A 71 -9.28 -12.33 1.41
CA ALA A 71 -8.44 -11.38 2.15
C ALA A 71 -7.66 -12.07 3.29
N GLY A 72 -8.34 -12.95 4.04
CA GLY A 72 -7.70 -13.75 5.08
C GLY A 72 -6.62 -14.69 4.54
N LEU A 73 -6.90 -15.43 3.48
CA LEU A 73 -5.94 -16.33 2.83
C LEU A 73 -4.72 -15.57 2.29
N ALA A 74 -4.95 -14.42 1.63
CA ALA A 74 -3.88 -13.60 1.07
C ALA A 74 -2.99 -12.92 2.13
N THR A 75 -3.48 -12.83 3.37
CA THR A 75 -2.73 -12.28 4.51
C THR A 75 -2.27 -13.37 5.50
N ASN A 76 -2.28 -14.63 5.05
CA ASN A 76 -1.86 -15.80 5.81
C ASN A 76 -2.63 -16.00 7.13
N CYS A 77 -3.90 -15.64 7.17
CA CYS A 77 -4.77 -15.89 8.30
C CYS A 77 -5.27 -17.33 8.32
N GLU A 78 -5.58 -17.81 9.52
CA GLU A 78 -6.37 -19.02 9.74
C GLU A 78 -7.84 -18.73 9.50
N ILE A 79 -8.48 -19.44 8.56
CA ILE A 79 -9.90 -19.25 8.28
C ILE A 79 -10.72 -20.05 9.29
N GLN A 80 -11.56 -19.34 10.04
CA GLN A 80 -12.46 -19.93 11.04
C GLN A 80 -13.71 -20.47 10.35
N LYS A 81 -13.97 -21.76 10.50
CA LYS A 81 -15.12 -22.42 9.86
C LYS A 81 -16.45 -22.00 10.46
N HIS A 82 -16.47 -21.75 11.77
CA HIS A 82 -17.67 -21.35 12.51
C HIS A 82 -17.58 -19.90 12.91
N SER A 83 -18.56 -19.11 12.55
CA SER A 83 -18.66 -17.69 12.91
C SER A 83 -20.12 -17.23 12.93
N MET A 84 -20.39 -16.08 13.55
CA MET A 84 -21.70 -15.48 13.59
C MET A 84 -21.62 -13.98 13.67
N PHE A 85 -22.69 -13.32 13.27
CA PHE A 85 -22.83 -11.89 13.41
C PHE A 85 -23.45 -11.50 14.75
N TYR A 86 -23.08 -10.34 15.24
CA TYR A 86 -23.53 -9.71 16.47
C TYR A 86 -24.07 -8.33 16.18
N ARG A 87 -24.91 -7.81 17.06
CA ARG A 87 -25.36 -6.42 17.06
C ARG A 87 -24.50 -5.61 18.00
N LYS A 88 -23.85 -4.56 17.45
CA LYS A 88 -23.12 -3.52 18.18
C LYS A 88 -24.03 -2.31 18.28
N HIS A 89 -24.65 -2.11 19.44
CA HIS A 89 -25.64 -1.07 19.61
C HIS A 89 -25.00 0.28 19.85
N TYR A 90 -25.34 1.24 19.01
CA TYR A 90 -25.12 2.64 19.28
C TYR A 90 -26.20 3.49 18.59
N PHE A 91 -26.61 4.57 19.27
CA PHE A 91 -27.72 5.40 18.85
C PHE A 91 -27.18 6.67 18.21
N TYR A 92 -27.06 6.65 16.91
CA TYR A 92 -26.60 7.81 16.15
C TYR A 92 -27.42 7.95 14.87
N PRO A 93 -27.65 9.19 14.35
CA PRO A 93 -28.53 9.40 13.20
C PRO A 93 -28.12 8.67 11.92
N ASP A 94 -26.83 8.37 11.73
CA ASP A 94 -26.29 7.64 10.57
C ASP A 94 -26.46 6.12 10.66
N MET A 95 -26.97 5.61 11.80
CA MET A 95 -27.25 4.19 12.01
C MET A 95 -28.76 3.94 12.07
N ALA A 96 -29.36 3.69 10.91
CA ALA A 96 -30.82 3.55 10.78
C ALA A 96 -31.44 2.46 11.68
N LYS A 97 -30.71 1.37 11.92
CA LYS A 97 -31.12 0.22 12.74
C LYS A 97 -30.88 0.41 14.24
N ASN A 98 -30.18 1.49 14.66
CA ASN A 98 -29.64 1.70 15.99
C ASN A 98 -28.60 0.67 16.43
N PHE A 99 -28.10 -0.16 15.53
CA PHE A 99 -27.01 -1.09 15.73
C PHE A 99 -26.25 -1.31 14.41
N GLN A 100 -24.98 -1.57 14.53
CA GLN A 100 -24.16 -2.06 13.44
C GLN A 100 -24.11 -3.59 13.53
N THR A 101 -24.37 -4.27 12.42
CA THR A 101 -24.12 -5.70 12.33
C THR A 101 -22.62 -5.92 12.10
N THR A 102 -21.97 -6.57 13.04
CA THR A 102 -20.55 -6.86 13.02
C THR A 102 -20.31 -8.33 13.32
N GLN A 103 -19.26 -8.91 12.80
CA GLN A 103 -18.91 -10.28 13.12
C GLN A 103 -18.49 -10.38 14.61
N GLY A 104 -18.89 -11.45 15.27
CA GLY A 104 -18.67 -11.65 16.70
C GLY A 104 -17.21 -11.96 17.06
N PRO A 105 -16.96 -12.46 18.29
CA PRO A 105 -15.61 -12.60 18.82
C PRO A 105 -14.72 -13.53 17.98
N VAL A 106 -15.31 -14.45 17.20
CA VAL A 106 -14.61 -15.29 16.23
C VAL A 106 -14.83 -14.70 14.83
N ALA A 107 -13.84 -13.99 14.33
CA ALA A 107 -13.83 -13.47 12.98
C ALA A 107 -13.62 -14.59 11.95
N PHE A 108 -13.96 -14.37 10.67
CA PHE A 108 -13.67 -15.35 9.62
C PHE A 108 -12.18 -15.60 9.42
N ALA A 109 -11.34 -14.60 9.62
CA ALA A 109 -9.90 -14.73 9.48
C ALA A 109 -9.19 -14.26 10.76
N MET A 110 -8.35 -15.13 11.30
CA MET A 110 -7.63 -14.92 12.58
C MET A 110 -6.14 -15.21 12.38
N HIS A 111 -5.32 -14.61 13.21
CA HIS A 111 -3.90 -14.94 13.37
C HIS A 111 -3.10 -14.93 12.06
N GLY A 112 -3.26 -13.85 11.29
CA GLY A 112 -2.52 -13.64 10.04
C GLY A 112 -1.11 -13.11 10.29
N ARG A 113 -0.34 -13.07 9.17
CA ARG A 113 1.01 -12.50 9.17
C ARG A 113 1.37 -11.97 7.79
N LEU A 114 1.95 -10.78 7.76
CA LEU A 114 2.61 -10.21 6.59
C LEU A 114 4.05 -9.84 6.92
N ASP A 115 4.99 -10.29 6.10
CA ASP A 115 6.38 -9.87 6.21
C ASP A 115 6.56 -8.52 5.51
N LEU A 116 7.06 -7.54 6.25
CA LEU A 116 7.24 -6.17 5.81
C LEU A 116 8.71 -5.91 5.51
N GLU A 117 9.03 -5.55 4.27
CA GLU A 117 10.37 -5.11 3.88
C GLU A 117 10.52 -3.61 4.08
N VAL A 118 11.56 -3.20 4.81
CA VAL A 118 11.88 -1.80 5.07
C VAL A 118 13.26 -1.49 4.51
N THR A 119 13.34 -0.52 3.61
CA THR A 119 14.56 -0.16 2.88
C THR A 119 14.88 1.33 2.98
N GLY A 120 16.06 1.72 2.57
CA GLY A 120 16.46 3.12 2.45
C GLY A 120 16.37 3.90 3.76
N ARG A 121 15.82 5.12 3.70
CA ARG A 121 15.73 6.01 4.87
C ARG A 121 14.82 5.47 5.97
N GLY A 122 13.77 4.75 5.62
CA GLY A 122 12.85 4.14 6.58
C GLY A 122 13.53 3.12 7.48
N ALA A 123 14.51 2.39 6.97
CA ALA A 123 15.27 1.44 7.76
C ALA A 123 16.10 2.11 8.88
N ALA A 124 16.45 3.38 8.72
CA ALA A 124 17.19 4.13 9.75
C ALA A 124 16.30 4.61 10.91
N GLU A 125 14.96 4.60 10.75
CA GLU A 125 14.03 4.99 11.83
C GLU A 125 13.97 3.95 12.96
N ARG A 126 14.20 2.66 12.63
CA ARG A 126 14.21 1.60 13.64
C ARG A 126 15.63 1.34 14.14
N PRO A 127 16.00 1.84 15.33
CA PRO A 127 17.31 1.55 15.94
C PRO A 127 17.49 0.04 16.14
N GLU A 128 18.75 -0.41 16.18
CA GLU A 128 19.05 -1.80 16.50
C GLU A 128 18.47 -2.16 17.88
N CYS A 129 17.83 -3.33 17.97
CA CYS A 129 17.30 -3.81 19.25
C CYS A 129 18.46 -4.06 20.20
N ALA A 130 18.40 -3.45 21.41
CA ALA A 130 19.37 -3.67 22.45
C ALA A 130 19.24 -5.06 23.14
N PHE A 131 18.26 -5.87 22.70
CA PHE A 131 17.93 -7.16 23.34
C PHE A 131 18.35 -8.35 22.49
N GLY A 132 19.02 -9.32 23.13
CA GLY A 132 19.22 -10.65 22.59
C GLY A 132 17.91 -11.44 22.57
N ALA A 133 17.80 -12.44 21.68
CA ALA A 133 16.61 -13.27 21.52
C ALA A 133 16.07 -13.88 22.85
N ALA A 134 16.93 -14.17 23.81
CA ALA A 134 16.58 -14.73 25.12
C ALA A 134 15.86 -13.74 26.06
N GLU A 135 16.12 -12.44 25.93
CA GLU A 135 15.43 -11.40 26.72
C GLU A 135 14.07 -11.07 26.11
N ALA A 136 13.93 -11.19 24.79
CA ALA A 136 12.66 -11.05 24.08
C ALA A 136 11.64 -12.12 24.53
N GLU A 137 12.08 -13.37 24.79
CA GLU A 137 11.24 -14.46 25.32
C GLU A 137 10.72 -14.17 26.73
N SER A 138 11.54 -13.58 27.60
CA SER A 138 11.13 -13.22 28.96
C SER A 138 10.09 -12.08 28.99
N LEU A 139 10.20 -11.13 28.06
CA LEU A 139 9.30 -9.98 27.93
C LEU A 139 7.93 -10.38 27.35
N ALA A 140 7.92 -11.34 26.44
CA ALA A 140 6.72 -11.88 25.83
C ALA A 140 5.81 -12.58 26.85
N SER A 141 6.36 -13.32 27.80
CA SER A 141 5.61 -14.01 28.85
C SER A 141 4.91 -13.03 29.83
N ALA A 142 5.44 -11.82 30.00
CA ALA A 142 4.88 -10.81 30.89
C ALA A 142 3.73 -10.00 30.24
N SER A 143 3.70 -9.90 28.89
CA SER A 143 2.68 -9.11 28.16
C SER A 143 1.40 -9.91 27.85
N ALA A 144 1.43 -11.23 27.92
CA ALA A 144 0.27 -12.11 27.65
C ALA A 144 -0.93 -11.86 28.61
N GLY A 145 -0.70 -11.20 29.76
CA GLY A 145 -1.75 -10.83 30.72
C GLY A 145 -2.43 -9.49 30.46
N ALA A 146 -1.97 -8.68 29.49
CA ALA A 146 -2.39 -7.30 29.33
C ALA A 146 -3.22 -6.99 28.06
N VAL A 147 -3.40 -7.97 27.14
CA VAL A 147 -4.31 -7.81 26.00
C VAL A 147 -5.70 -8.29 26.43
N GLY A 148 -6.38 -7.43 27.21
CA GLY A 148 -7.75 -7.70 27.63
C GLY A 148 -8.72 -7.61 26.47
N LEU A 149 -9.25 -8.73 26.01
CA LEU A 149 -10.69 -8.80 25.74
C LEU A 149 -11.37 -8.21 26.96
N SER A 150 -12.28 -7.22 26.79
CA SER A 150 -12.99 -6.67 27.93
C SER A 150 -13.57 -7.83 28.74
N ALA A 151 -13.45 -7.79 30.05
CA ALA A 151 -13.91 -8.86 30.94
C ALA A 151 -15.41 -9.18 30.75
N SER A 152 -16.19 -8.33 30.08
CA SER A 152 -17.56 -8.55 29.67
C SER A 152 -17.70 -9.55 28.51
N MET A 153 -16.79 -9.51 27.50
CA MET A 153 -16.82 -10.47 26.38
C MET A 153 -16.43 -11.91 26.80
N ALA A 154 -15.64 -12.05 27.87
CA ALA A 154 -15.23 -13.36 28.37
C ALA A 154 -16.31 -14.07 29.20
N ARG A 155 -17.35 -13.37 29.67
CA ARG A 155 -18.40 -13.96 30.54
C ARG A 155 -19.57 -14.59 29.77
N ASP A 156 -19.78 -14.24 28.52
CA ASP A 156 -20.97 -14.66 27.76
C ASP A 156 -20.69 -15.75 26.72
N LEU A 157 -19.49 -16.35 26.76
CA LEU A 157 -19.18 -17.54 25.96
C LEU A 157 -19.72 -18.78 26.66
N PRO A 158 -20.51 -19.63 25.96
CA PRO A 158 -20.92 -20.91 26.52
C PRO A 158 -19.68 -21.74 26.88
N GLU A 159 -19.74 -22.47 28.00
CA GLU A 159 -18.67 -23.34 28.56
C GLU A 159 -18.26 -24.52 27.63
N GLN A 160 -18.17 -24.28 26.34
CA GLN A 160 -17.52 -25.21 25.43
C GLN A 160 -16.02 -24.89 25.41
N GLY A 161 -15.29 -25.54 26.32
CA GLY A 161 -13.88 -25.37 26.64
C GLY A 161 -12.86 -25.69 25.55
N GLY A 162 -13.20 -25.42 24.29
CA GLY A 162 -12.30 -25.61 23.15
C GLY A 162 -11.81 -24.31 22.48
N ALA A 163 -12.66 -23.29 22.41
CA ALA A 163 -12.35 -22.09 21.61
C ALA A 163 -11.42 -21.08 22.30
N LEU A 164 -11.43 -21.03 23.65
CA LEU A 164 -10.53 -20.14 24.40
C LEU A 164 -9.15 -20.76 24.66
N ALA A 165 -9.02 -22.09 24.61
CA ALA A 165 -7.73 -22.78 24.73
C ALA A 165 -6.82 -22.48 23.51
N GLY A 166 -7.38 -22.15 22.34
CA GLY A 166 -6.62 -21.72 21.17
C GLY A 166 -6.04 -20.31 21.28
N LEU A 167 -6.65 -19.44 22.10
CA LEU A 167 -6.14 -18.07 22.32
C LEU A 167 -4.96 -18.01 23.29
N SER A 168 -4.79 -19.02 24.14
CA SER A 168 -3.66 -19.14 25.08
C SER A 168 -2.38 -19.70 24.45
N GLY A 169 -2.44 -20.17 23.20
CA GLY A 169 -1.29 -20.74 22.47
C GLY A 169 -0.59 -19.78 21.53
N TYR A 170 -0.97 -18.51 21.51
CA TYR A 170 -0.25 -17.52 20.73
C TYR A 170 1.12 -17.30 21.37
N ASP A 171 2.15 -17.81 20.69
CA ASP A 171 3.54 -17.61 21.10
C ASP A 171 3.88 -16.12 20.98
N THR A 172 3.69 -15.38 22.07
CA THR A 172 4.12 -13.99 22.19
C THR A 172 5.65 -13.86 22.14
N ALA A 173 6.38 -14.98 22.15
CA ALA A 173 7.84 -15.02 22.15
C ALA A 173 8.46 -14.62 20.81
N SER A 174 7.77 -14.74 19.68
CA SER A 174 8.25 -14.16 18.43
C SER A 174 7.77 -12.71 18.28
N LEU A 175 8.18 -11.83 19.18
CA LEU A 175 8.15 -10.40 18.89
C LEU A 175 8.77 -10.20 17.51
N ALA A 176 8.19 -9.27 16.73
CA ALA A 176 8.63 -8.92 15.39
C ALA A 176 10.10 -8.47 15.37
N VAL A 177 11.00 -9.46 15.46
CA VAL A 177 12.43 -9.22 15.40
C VAL A 177 12.80 -9.02 13.94
N PRO A 178 13.37 -7.87 13.57
CA PRO A 178 13.73 -7.60 12.18
C PRO A 178 14.94 -8.45 11.78
N GLU A 179 14.83 -9.12 10.63
CA GLU A 179 15.96 -9.71 9.94
C GLU A 179 16.69 -8.65 9.13
N ARG A 180 17.84 -8.17 9.63
CA ARG A 180 18.62 -7.10 8.99
C ARG A 180 19.58 -7.66 7.95
N ARG A 181 19.75 -6.90 6.86
CA ARG A 181 20.72 -7.14 5.79
C ARG A 181 21.93 -6.20 5.94
N GLU A 182 23.01 -6.50 5.23
CA GLU A 182 24.26 -5.71 5.25
C GLU A 182 24.08 -4.25 4.79
N ASP A 183 23.10 -3.98 3.92
CA ASP A 183 22.77 -2.62 3.45
C ASP A 183 21.90 -1.82 4.44
N GLY A 184 21.64 -2.39 5.62
CA GLY A 184 20.80 -1.79 6.66
C GLY A 184 19.30 -1.99 6.47
N SER A 185 18.85 -2.50 5.32
CA SER A 185 17.46 -2.90 5.13
C SER A 185 17.09 -4.08 6.04
N TYR A 186 15.80 -4.25 6.29
CA TYR A 186 15.34 -5.39 7.10
C TYR A 186 13.96 -5.87 6.68
N THR A 187 13.65 -7.10 7.05
CA THR A 187 12.30 -7.69 6.98
C THR A 187 11.79 -7.91 8.38
N VAL A 188 10.55 -7.53 8.64
CA VAL A 188 9.91 -7.71 9.95
C VAL A 188 8.52 -8.33 9.77
N PRO A 189 8.19 -9.40 10.51
CA PRO A 189 6.85 -9.98 10.49
C PRO A 189 5.89 -9.08 11.28
N ILE A 190 4.78 -8.73 10.66
CA ILE A 190 3.67 -8.00 11.30
C ILE A 190 2.49 -8.96 11.39
N ARG A 191 2.06 -9.25 12.60
CA ARG A 191 0.94 -10.14 12.87
C ARG A 191 -0.38 -9.40 12.71
N ILE A 192 -1.36 -10.12 12.21
CA ILE A 192 -2.74 -9.68 12.09
C ILE A 192 -3.56 -10.44 13.12
N LEU A 193 -4.17 -9.74 14.07
CA LEU A 193 -5.01 -10.34 15.08
C LEU A 193 -6.25 -10.97 14.44
N ARG A 194 -6.95 -10.19 13.62
CA ARG A 194 -8.18 -10.64 12.94
C ARG A 194 -8.52 -9.79 11.73
N ILE A 195 -9.33 -10.36 10.85
CA ILE A 195 -10.09 -9.63 9.84
C ILE A 195 -11.54 -10.06 10.00
N HIS A 196 -12.43 -9.12 10.28
CA HIS A 196 -13.85 -9.40 10.45
C HIS A 196 -14.74 -8.55 9.54
N MET A 197 -15.95 -9.02 9.31
CA MET A 197 -16.95 -8.40 8.44
C MET A 197 -17.85 -7.49 9.25
N GLU A 198 -18.15 -6.33 8.69
CA GLU A 198 -19.07 -5.35 9.20
C GLU A 198 -19.95 -4.76 8.09
N GLU A 199 -20.87 -3.90 8.45
CA GLU A 199 -21.53 -2.99 7.52
C GLU A 199 -21.20 -1.55 7.89
N ASP A 200 -21.07 -0.67 6.88
CA ASP A 200 -20.81 0.75 7.13
C ASP A 200 -22.09 1.52 7.49
N ALA A 201 -21.93 2.63 8.20
CA ALA A 201 -22.97 3.58 8.52
C ALA A 201 -23.34 4.47 7.31
N ALA A 202 -24.42 5.26 7.44
CA ALA A 202 -24.78 6.25 6.45
C ALA A 202 -23.72 7.36 6.35
N LYS A 203 -23.72 8.07 5.23
CA LYS A 203 -22.90 9.27 5.05
C LYS A 203 -23.58 10.45 5.69
N MET A 204 -22.87 11.18 6.54
CA MET A 204 -23.37 12.39 7.18
C MET A 204 -22.57 13.62 6.72
N VAL A 205 -23.29 14.68 6.33
CA VAL A 205 -22.70 15.93 5.85
C VAL A 205 -23.21 17.06 6.75
N HIS A 206 -22.29 17.81 7.35
CA HIS A 206 -22.58 18.95 8.22
C HIS A 206 -22.55 20.26 7.43
N VAL A 207 -23.71 20.86 7.20
CA VAL A 207 -23.85 22.08 6.38
C VAL A 207 -23.53 23.31 7.22
N GLY A 208 -22.60 24.14 6.74
CA GLY A 208 -22.18 25.37 7.43
C GLY A 208 -21.23 25.16 8.62
N GLY A 209 -20.83 23.93 8.91
CA GLY A 209 -19.84 23.62 9.95
C GLY A 209 -18.41 23.97 9.52
N GLU A 210 -17.55 24.28 10.48
CA GLU A 210 -16.13 24.51 10.24
C GLU A 210 -15.47 23.20 9.75
N GLU A 211 -14.87 23.22 8.58
CA GLU A 211 -14.21 22.07 7.94
C GLU A 211 -15.10 20.82 7.84
N GLY A 212 -16.44 20.97 7.68
CA GLY A 212 -17.38 19.86 7.60
C GLY A 212 -17.66 19.16 8.94
N ARG A 213 -17.28 19.77 10.06
CA ARG A 213 -17.56 19.27 11.42
C ARG A 213 -18.92 19.71 11.91
N ILE A 214 -19.47 18.99 12.91
CA ILE A 214 -20.74 19.31 13.56
C ILE A 214 -20.70 20.66 14.31
N GLY A 215 -19.53 21.08 14.76
CA GLY A 215 -19.36 22.37 15.44
C GLY A 215 -19.69 23.53 14.51
N GLY A 216 -20.69 24.35 14.88
CA GLY A 216 -21.15 25.46 14.05
C GLY A 216 -22.04 25.10 12.88
N ALA A 217 -22.33 23.81 12.65
CA ALA A 217 -23.22 23.39 11.57
C ALA A 217 -24.67 23.81 11.85
N ALA A 218 -25.35 24.34 10.82
CA ALA A 218 -26.77 24.70 10.91
C ALA A 218 -27.65 23.44 10.86
N GLU A 219 -27.24 22.44 10.08
CA GLU A 219 -27.95 21.18 9.90
C GLU A 219 -26.99 20.05 9.51
N SER A 220 -27.44 18.79 9.67
CA SER A 220 -26.73 17.59 9.24
C SER A 220 -27.63 16.81 8.29
N LEU A 221 -27.16 16.60 7.08
CA LEU A 221 -27.82 15.80 6.05
C LEU A 221 -27.30 14.37 6.13
N ILE A 222 -28.21 13.38 6.02
CA ILE A 222 -27.87 11.96 6.11
C ILE A 222 -28.27 11.26 4.82
N ASP A 223 -27.31 10.60 4.20
CA ASP A 223 -27.50 9.78 3.02
C ASP A 223 -27.31 8.30 3.38
N TYR A 224 -28.41 7.56 3.41
CA TYR A 224 -28.44 6.14 3.71
C TYR A 224 -28.05 5.24 2.51
N ASN A 225 -27.67 5.80 1.37
CA ASN A 225 -27.16 4.98 0.27
C ASN A 225 -25.93 4.17 0.68
N ARG A 226 -25.06 4.73 1.53
CA ARG A 226 -23.91 4.02 2.09
C ARG A 226 -24.25 3.03 3.20
N CYS A 227 -25.34 3.24 3.94
CA CYS A 227 -25.73 2.36 5.04
C CYS A 227 -25.88 0.90 4.57
N GLY A 228 -25.20 -0.02 5.25
CA GLY A 228 -25.17 -1.43 4.88
C GLY A 228 -24.14 -1.79 3.81
N THR A 229 -23.26 -0.88 3.42
CA THR A 229 -22.07 -1.19 2.58
C THR A 229 -21.23 -2.25 3.26
N PRO A 230 -20.85 -3.34 2.56
CA PRO A 230 -19.96 -4.35 3.12
C PRO A 230 -18.61 -3.75 3.47
N LEU A 231 -18.17 -3.95 4.69
CA LEU A 231 -16.95 -3.41 5.27
C LEU A 231 -16.15 -4.54 5.90
N ILE A 232 -14.85 -4.58 5.68
CA ILE A 232 -13.94 -5.44 6.43
C ILE A 232 -13.07 -4.57 7.35
N GLU A 233 -12.88 -5.03 8.59
CA GLU A 233 -11.97 -4.44 9.56
C GLU A 233 -10.82 -5.40 9.80
N LEU A 234 -9.60 -4.95 9.51
CA LEU A 234 -8.35 -5.64 9.83
C LEU A 234 -7.70 -4.97 11.04
N VAL A 235 -7.42 -5.77 12.05
CA VAL A 235 -6.71 -5.32 13.26
C VAL A 235 -5.37 -6.01 13.32
N THR A 236 -4.28 -5.24 13.43
CA THR A 236 -2.94 -5.78 13.64
C THR A 236 -2.65 -6.01 15.11
N GLU A 237 -1.72 -6.91 15.41
CA GLU A 237 -1.01 -6.88 16.69
C GLU A 237 -0.14 -5.61 16.77
N PRO A 238 0.25 -5.17 17.98
CA PRO A 238 1.08 -3.98 18.15
C PRO A 238 2.56 -4.25 17.86
N ASP A 239 2.85 -4.75 16.67
CA ASP A 239 4.19 -5.18 16.23
C ASP A 239 5.00 -4.07 15.55
N LEU A 240 4.32 -3.04 15.05
CA LEU A 240 4.97 -1.91 14.38
C LEU A 240 5.71 -1.03 15.39
N ARG A 241 6.89 -0.52 15.00
CA ARG A 241 7.79 0.25 15.87
C ARG A 241 8.11 1.64 15.32
N THR A 242 7.80 1.90 14.05
CA THR A 242 8.05 3.19 13.42
C THR A 242 6.85 3.65 12.59
N PRO A 243 6.68 4.98 12.40
CA PRO A 243 5.69 5.51 11.47
C PRO A 243 5.86 5.01 10.04
N GLU A 244 7.11 4.81 9.61
CA GLU A 244 7.40 4.28 8.28
C GLU A 244 6.95 2.83 8.12
N GLU A 245 7.14 1.98 9.14
CA GLU A 245 6.59 0.62 9.11
C GLU A 245 5.06 0.63 8.98
N ALA A 246 4.36 1.53 9.70
CA ALA A 246 2.90 1.66 9.60
C ALA A 246 2.46 2.08 8.19
N ARG A 247 3.16 3.04 7.58
CA ARG A 247 2.92 3.50 6.22
C ARG A 247 3.11 2.37 5.19
N LEU A 248 4.23 1.67 5.27
CA LEU A 248 4.57 0.56 4.37
C LEU A 248 3.60 -0.62 4.51
N PHE A 249 3.17 -0.93 5.74
CA PHE A 249 2.17 -1.98 5.99
C PHE A 249 0.83 -1.64 5.29
N MET A 250 0.37 -0.39 5.43
CA MET A 250 -0.84 0.07 4.76
C MET A 250 -0.72 0.02 3.23
N GLU A 251 0.42 0.42 2.67
CA GLU A 251 0.68 0.33 1.23
C GLU A 251 0.69 -1.12 0.74
N LYS A 252 1.33 -2.02 1.50
CA LYS A 252 1.34 -3.45 1.18
C LYS A 252 -0.07 -4.05 1.21
N LEU A 253 -0.83 -3.77 2.25
CA LEU A 253 -2.21 -4.24 2.37
C LEU A 253 -3.09 -3.73 1.22
N ARG A 254 -2.97 -2.44 0.87
CA ARG A 254 -3.66 -1.85 -0.27
C ARG A 254 -3.36 -2.59 -1.57
N ARG A 255 -2.09 -2.88 -1.85
CA ARG A 255 -1.67 -3.63 -3.05
C ARG A 255 -2.28 -5.04 -3.08
N ILE A 256 -2.34 -5.72 -1.94
CA ILE A 256 -2.98 -7.04 -1.82
C ILE A 256 -4.47 -6.93 -2.15
N PHE A 257 -5.19 -6.00 -1.55
CA PHE A 257 -6.64 -5.85 -1.76
C PHE A 257 -7.00 -5.40 -3.18
N LEU A 258 -6.17 -4.57 -3.81
CA LEU A 258 -6.29 -4.24 -5.23
C LEU A 258 -6.06 -5.48 -6.12
N ALA A 259 -5.05 -6.29 -5.83
CA ALA A 259 -4.79 -7.53 -6.58
C ALA A 259 -5.94 -8.53 -6.45
N LEU A 260 -6.57 -8.61 -5.26
CA LEU A 260 -7.78 -9.42 -5.05
C LEU A 260 -9.03 -8.86 -5.76
N GLY A 261 -9.01 -7.61 -6.22
CA GLY A 261 -10.14 -6.96 -6.87
C GLY A 261 -11.33 -6.73 -5.95
N ILE A 262 -11.12 -6.59 -4.63
CA ILE A 262 -12.21 -6.49 -3.65
C ILE A 262 -12.61 -5.05 -3.33
N SER A 263 -11.72 -4.06 -3.58
CA SER A 263 -11.95 -2.64 -3.28
C SER A 263 -11.08 -1.76 -4.20
N ASP A 264 -11.48 -0.50 -4.39
CA ASP A 264 -10.62 0.55 -4.98
C ASP A 264 -9.58 1.09 -3.99
N CYS A 265 -9.70 0.75 -2.70
CA CYS A 265 -8.76 1.09 -1.63
C CYS A 265 -8.34 2.57 -1.64
N SER A 266 -9.28 3.48 -1.87
CA SER A 266 -9.03 4.93 -1.88
C SER A 266 -9.17 5.52 -0.48
N MET A 267 -8.05 6.01 0.08
CA MET A 267 -8.10 6.74 1.35
C MET A 267 -8.75 8.12 1.18
N GLU A 268 -8.64 8.74 0.01
CA GLU A 268 -9.23 10.06 -0.28
C GLU A 268 -10.75 10.00 -0.38
N LYS A 269 -11.29 8.93 -1.00
CA LYS A 269 -12.74 8.68 -1.09
C LYS A 269 -13.31 8.07 0.20
N GLY A 270 -12.44 7.59 1.10
CA GLY A 270 -12.82 6.96 2.36
C GLY A 270 -13.19 5.48 2.26
N SER A 271 -12.98 4.84 1.10
CA SER A 271 -13.16 3.39 0.95
C SER A 271 -12.07 2.56 1.65
N MET A 272 -10.94 3.19 1.99
CA MET A 272 -9.94 2.62 2.90
C MET A 272 -9.60 3.64 3.97
N ARG A 273 -9.74 3.27 5.24
CA ARG A 273 -9.52 4.13 6.41
C ARG A 273 -8.58 3.43 7.37
N CYS A 274 -7.80 4.20 8.12
CA CYS A 274 -6.88 3.65 9.12
C CYS A 274 -6.93 4.48 10.39
N ASP A 275 -7.12 3.83 11.53
CA ASP A 275 -6.92 4.39 12.84
C ASP A 275 -5.60 3.84 13.42
N GLY A 276 -4.75 4.72 13.95
CA GLY A 276 -3.47 4.35 14.52
C GLY A 276 -3.50 4.36 16.04
N ASN A 277 -3.16 3.25 16.68
CA ASN A 277 -2.97 3.19 18.13
C ASN A 277 -1.48 3.23 18.43
N VAL A 278 -1.03 4.17 19.27
CA VAL A 278 0.38 4.34 19.59
C VAL A 278 0.60 4.55 21.09
N SER A 279 1.60 3.90 21.64
CA SER A 279 2.13 4.14 22.99
C SER A 279 3.64 4.15 22.97
N LEU A 280 4.26 4.72 24.01
CA LEU A 280 5.70 4.73 24.23
C LEU A 280 6.06 3.97 25.49
N ARG A 281 7.19 3.24 25.45
CA ARG A 281 7.88 2.71 26.61
C ARG A 281 9.36 3.04 26.54
N ARG A 282 10.04 3.08 27.67
CA ARG A 282 11.52 3.16 27.65
C ARG A 282 12.07 1.90 26.99
N ARG A 283 13.15 2.08 26.25
CA ARG A 283 13.83 0.91 25.69
C ARG A 283 14.28 0.01 26.84
N GLY A 284 13.90 -1.26 26.76
CA GLY A 284 14.18 -2.24 27.79
C GLY A 284 13.04 -2.50 28.76
N ASP A 285 12.02 -1.67 28.78
CA ASP A 285 10.87 -1.90 29.65
C ASP A 285 9.96 -3.00 29.06
N ALA A 286 9.58 -3.95 29.90
CA ALA A 286 8.58 -4.96 29.56
C ALA A 286 7.16 -4.38 29.48
N ARG A 287 6.86 -3.39 30.33
CA ARG A 287 5.53 -2.83 30.46
C ARG A 287 5.20 -1.87 29.31
N LEU A 288 4.05 -2.09 28.69
CA LEU A 288 3.52 -1.18 27.67
C LEU A 288 3.09 0.15 28.30
N GLY A 289 3.27 1.23 27.57
CA GLY A 289 2.74 2.55 27.93
C GLY A 289 1.24 2.67 27.67
N THR A 290 0.66 3.78 28.08
CA THR A 290 -0.75 4.12 27.80
C THR A 290 -0.90 4.48 26.32
N LYS A 291 -1.84 3.84 25.65
CA LYS A 291 -2.08 4.06 24.21
C LYS A 291 -2.96 5.28 23.96
N THR A 292 -2.66 5.97 22.88
CA THR A 292 -3.50 7.02 22.28
C THR A 292 -3.97 6.53 20.91
N GLU A 293 -5.25 6.71 20.61
CA GLU A 293 -5.85 6.41 19.31
C GLU A 293 -5.81 7.66 18.42
N LEU A 294 -5.29 7.53 17.21
CA LEU A 294 -5.26 8.59 16.22
C LEU A 294 -6.29 8.34 15.14
N LYS A 295 -7.13 9.36 14.87
CA LYS A 295 -8.14 9.35 13.82
C LYS A 295 -7.88 10.43 12.76
N ASN A 296 -8.60 10.34 11.63
CA ASN A 296 -8.47 11.25 10.49
C ASN A 296 -7.13 11.16 9.77
N LEU A 297 -6.65 9.94 9.60
CA LEU A 297 -5.41 9.64 8.89
C LEU A 297 -5.73 9.30 7.42
N ASN A 298 -6.16 10.31 6.65
CA ASN A 298 -6.79 10.16 5.34
C ASN A 298 -5.80 10.00 4.17
N SER A 299 -4.54 9.69 4.45
CA SER A 299 -3.51 9.33 3.47
C SER A 299 -2.36 8.60 4.14
N PHE A 300 -1.56 7.87 3.37
CA PHE A 300 -0.33 7.22 3.87
C PHE A 300 0.63 8.22 4.53
N LYS A 301 0.73 9.43 3.95
CA LYS A 301 1.51 10.51 4.53
C LYS A 301 0.92 11.01 5.84
N ALA A 302 -0.39 11.18 5.93
CA ALA A 302 -1.05 11.60 7.16
C ALA A 302 -0.90 10.57 8.28
N LEU A 303 -0.93 9.27 7.95
CA LEU A 303 -0.64 8.18 8.88
C LEU A 303 0.78 8.30 9.45
N HIS A 304 1.78 8.42 8.57
CA HIS A 304 3.18 8.59 8.99
C HIS A 304 3.36 9.84 9.86
N ASP A 305 2.95 11.02 9.35
CA ASP A 305 3.17 12.30 10.01
C ASP A 305 2.40 12.41 11.35
N GLY A 306 1.19 11.85 11.40
CA GLY A 306 0.36 11.81 12.62
C GLY A 306 0.99 10.95 13.71
N LEU A 307 1.46 9.75 13.35
CA LEU A 307 2.16 8.86 14.28
C LEU A 307 3.49 9.47 14.75
N ALA A 308 4.27 10.04 13.82
CA ALA A 308 5.53 10.69 14.15
C ALA A 308 5.35 11.86 15.13
N TYR A 309 4.35 12.71 14.90
CA TYR A 309 4.01 13.80 15.81
C TYR A 309 3.62 13.28 17.19
N GLU A 310 2.75 12.27 17.25
CA GLU A 310 2.22 11.75 18.51
C GLU A 310 3.31 11.06 19.34
N ILE A 311 4.24 10.34 18.72
CA ILE A 311 5.43 9.77 19.35
C ILE A 311 6.25 10.87 20.02
N CYS A 312 6.55 11.96 19.29
CA CYS A 312 7.31 13.07 19.82
C CYS A 312 6.56 13.80 20.96
N ARG A 313 5.23 13.96 20.83
CA ARG A 313 4.39 14.58 21.88
C ARG A 313 4.38 13.74 23.16
N GLN A 314 4.18 12.43 23.05
CA GLN A 314 4.18 11.54 24.21
C GLN A 314 5.52 11.54 24.92
N ALA A 315 6.61 11.51 24.17
CA ALA A 315 7.97 11.58 24.74
C ALA A 315 8.18 12.88 25.53
N GLU A 316 7.78 14.03 24.97
CA GLU A 316 7.90 15.34 25.63
C GLU A 316 7.11 15.38 26.94
N VAL A 317 5.88 14.86 26.96
CA VAL A 317 5.07 14.78 28.18
C VAL A 317 5.70 13.88 29.23
N LEU A 318 6.15 12.68 28.84
CA LEU A 318 6.74 11.71 29.76
C LEU A 318 8.10 12.19 30.33
N GLU A 319 8.92 12.84 29.51
CA GLU A 319 10.20 13.43 29.95
C GLU A 319 10.02 14.61 30.90
N ALA A 320 8.93 15.35 30.75
CA ALA A 320 8.54 16.40 31.69
C ALA A 320 7.92 15.87 33.01
N GLY A 321 7.79 14.54 33.16
CA GLY A 321 7.18 13.92 34.33
C GLY A 321 5.63 13.93 34.31
N GLY A 322 5.03 14.22 33.17
CA GLY A 322 3.58 14.16 32.95
C GLY A 322 3.11 12.73 32.66
N GLU A 323 1.80 12.58 32.52
CA GLU A 323 1.13 11.31 32.25
C GLU A 323 0.43 11.33 30.88
N ILE A 324 0.41 10.18 30.20
CA ILE A 324 -0.39 9.96 28.99
C ILE A 324 -1.71 9.31 29.38
N TYR A 325 -2.80 9.89 28.90
CA TYR A 325 -4.14 9.37 29.11
C TYR A 325 -4.61 8.57 27.92
N GLN A 326 -5.46 7.57 28.17
CA GLN A 326 -6.13 6.83 27.10
C GLN A 326 -7.20 7.71 26.47
N GLU A 327 -6.87 8.31 25.34
CA GLU A 327 -7.73 9.27 24.64
C GLU A 327 -7.71 9.02 23.13
N THR A 328 -8.75 9.51 22.45
CA THR A 328 -8.78 9.62 20.98
C THR A 328 -8.35 11.02 20.60
N ARG A 329 -7.41 11.11 19.65
CA ARG A 329 -6.89 12.36 19.10
C ARG A 329 -7.12 12.40 17.60
N HIS A 330 -7.37 13.59 17.09
CA HIS A 330 -7.61 13.88 15.68
C HIS A 330 -6.35 14.52 15.07
N TRP A 331 -5.90 14.00 13.91
CA TRP A 331 -4.84 14.62 13.15
C TRP A 331 -5.36 15.84 12.38
N GLU A 332 -4.74 17.00 12.58
CA GLU A 332 -5.00 18.25 11.84
C GLU A 332 -3.88 18.48 10.80
N PRO A 333 -4.07 18.13 9.52
CA PRO A 333 -3.01 18.27 8.50
C PRO A 333 -2.54 19.71 8.30
N SER A 334 -3.45 20.68 8.38
CA SER A 334 -3.14 22.11 8.20
C SER A 334 -2.21 22.66 9.29
N ARG A 335 -2.32 22.14 10.50
CA ARG A 335 -1.52 22.54 11.69
C ARG A 335 -0.43 21.53 12.02
N LYS A 336 -0.37 20.41 11.34
CA LYS A 336 0.58 19.30 11.56
C LYS A 336 0.67 18.89 13.04
N ARG A 337 -0.47 18.68 13.68
CA ARG A 337 -0.57 18.30 15.10
C ARG A 337 -1.78 17.41 15.37
N THR A 338 -1.73 16.69 16.48
CA THR A 338 -2.89 15.98 17.01
C THR A 338 -3.64 16.85 18.03
N VAL A 339 -4.98 16.75 18.05
CA VAL A 339 -5.84 17.47 19.00
C VAL A 339 -6.74 16.46 19.69
N ALA A 340 -6.86 16.54 21.02
CA ALA A 340 -7.74 15.67 21.79
C ALA A 340 -9.20 15.86 21.38
N MET A 341 -9.91 14.75 21.13
CA MET A 341 -11.35 14.77 20.83
C MET A 341 -12.18 14.52 22.09
N ARG A 342 -11.91 13.39 22.75
CA ARG A 342 -12.57 12.98 24.00
C ARG A 342 -11.66 12.03 24.76
N VAL A 343 -11.82 12.01 26.08
CA VAL A 343 -11.30 10.93 26.92
C VAL A 343 -12.28 9.76 26.78
N LYS A 344 -11.81 8.56 26.47
CA LYS A 344 -12.68 7.37 26.41
C LYS A 344 -13.16 7.04 27.82
N GLU A 345 -14.46 7.20 28.05
CA GLU A 345 -15.16 6.46 29.10
C GLU A 345 -15.24 4.98 28.63
N THR A 346 -15.16 4.06 29.59
CA THR A 346 -14.99 2.61 29.35
C THR A 346 -15.93 2.03 28.30
N ALA A 347 -15.41 1.09 27.48
CA ALA A 347 -16.04 0.49 26.30
C ALA A 347 -17.26 -0.43 26.58
N ASP A 348 -17.84 -0.39 27.78
CA ASP A 348 -18.80 -1.39 28.26
C ASP A 348 -20.24 -1.22 27.76
N ASP A 349 -20.52 -0.30 26.84
CA ASP A 349 -21.90 0.11 26.56
C ASP A 349 -22.48 -0.28 25.19
N TYR A 350 -21.77 -1.07 24.37
CA TYR A 350 -22.31 -1.47 23.06
C TYR A 350 -23.33 -2.60 23.10
N ARG A 351 -23.58 -3.23 24.25
CA ARG A 351 -24.58 -4.29 24.45
C ARG A 351 -24.49 -5.36 23.35
N PHE A 352 -23.32 -5.91 23.13
CA PHE A 352 -23.10 -6.96 22.13
C PHE A 352 -23.92 -8.21 22.44
N PHE A 353 -24.69 -8.69 21.46
CA PHE A 353 -25.30 -10.01 21.51
C PHE A 353 -25.40 -10.58 20.07
N PRO A 354 -25.50 -11.94 19.92
CA PRO A 354 -25.68 -12.56 18.63
C PRO A 354 -26.90 -12.02 17.90
N ASP A 355 -26.77 -11.72 16.59
CA ASP A 355 -27.90 -11.24 15.81
C ASP A 355 -28.92 -12.38 15.64
N PRO A 356 -30.16 -12.23 16.19
CA PRO A 356 -31.15 -13.30 16.14
C PRO A 356 -31.72 -13.56 14.74
N ASP A 357 -31.54 -12.62 13.81
CA ASP A 357 -32.06 -12.70 12.45
C ASP A 357 -31.02 -13.31 11.48
N LEU A 358 -29.81 -13.56 11.95
CA LEU A 358 -28.72 -14.17 11.16
C LEU A 358 -28.31 -15.50 11.78
N ALA A 359 -28.43 -16.59 11.00
CA ALA A 359 -27.94 -17.88 11.44
C ALA A 359 -26.38 -17.88 11.53
N PRO A 360 -25.79 -18.68 12.42
CA PRO A 360 -24.36 -18.93 12.41
C PRO A 360 -23.90 -19.47 11.05
N PHE A 361 -22.66 -19.14 10.70
CA PHE A 361 -22.03 -19.61 9.46
C PHE A 361 -21.17 -20.83 9.73
N ASP A 362 -21.29 -21.79 8.83
CA ASP A 362 -20.43 -22.96 8.76
C ASP A 362 -19.76 -22.98 7.38
N LEU A 363 -18.51 -22.53 7.31
CA LEU A 363 -17.72 -22.57 6.09
C LEU A 363 -17.19 -23.98 5.88
N THR A 364 -17.47 -24.59 4.73
CA THR A 364 -16.96 -25.91 4.38
C THR A 364 -15.52 -25.82 3.85
N ASP A 365 -14.78 -26.94 3.92
CA ASP A 365 -13.43 -27.02 3.35
C ASP A 365 -13.45 -26.75 1.84
N GLU A 366 -14.47 -27.27 1.14
CA GLU A 366 -14.63 -27.04 -0.29
C GLU A 366 -14.82 -25.56 -0.62
N PHE A 367 -15.55 -24.80 0.21
CA PHE A 367 -15.71 -23.36 0.01
C PHE A 367 -14.39 -22.61 0.21
N ILE A 368 -13.63 -22.97 1.26
CA ILE A 368 -12.34 -22.35 1.55
C ILE A 368 -11.33 -22.64 0.42
N GLU A 369 -11.28 -23.92 -0.04
CA GLU A 369 -10.38 -24.31 -1.14
C GLU A 369 -10.79 -23.68 -2.48
N HIS A 370 -12.09 -23.51 -2.72
CA HIS A 370 -12.56 -22.73 -3.87
C HIS A 370 -12.04 -21.28 -3.83
N CYS A 371 -12.18 -20.60 -2.69
CA CYS A 371 -11.62 -19.26 -2.51
C CYS A 371 -10.11 -19.22 -2.69
N ARG A 372 -9.39 -20.24 -2.21
CA ARG A 372 -7.92 -20.38 -2.36
C ARG A 372 -7.53 -20.55 -3.84
N ALA A 373 -8.24 -21.37 -4.58
CA ALA A 373 -7.97 -21.62 -6.00
C ALA A 373 -8.21 -20.38 -6.88
N GLU A 374 -9.04 -19.46 -6.42
CA GLU A 374 -9.33 -18.19 -7.12
C GLU A 374 -8.42 -17.03 -6.69
N LEU A 375 -7.43 -17.26 -5.81
CA LEU A 375 -6.47 -16.21 -5.47
C LEU A 375 -5.61 -15.89 -6.70
N PRO A 376 -5.48 -14.62 -7.06
CA PRO A 376 -4.52 -14.21 -8.09
C PRO A 376 -3.09 -14.32 -7.53
N GLU A 377 -2.10 -14.27 -8.41
CA GLU A 377 -0.72 -14.06 -7.99
C GLU A 377 -0.61 -12.76 -7.20
N LEU A 378 -0.08 -12.84 -5.97
CA LEU A 378 0.03 -11.68 -5.10
C LEU A 378 1.18 -10.74 -5.52
N PRO A 379 1.13 -9.45 -5.16
CA PRO A 379 2.11 -8.46 -5.62
C PRO A 379 3.57 -8.83 -5.30
N ASP A 380 3.85 -9.40 -4.14
CA ASP A 380 5.22 -9.82 -3.78
C ASP A 380 5.71 -11.01 -4.63
N GLU A 381 4.84 -11.99 -4.88
CA GLU A 381 5.16 -13.15 -5.73
C GLU A 381 5.42 -12.70 -7.16
N ARG A 382 4.57 -11.82 -7.68
CA ARG A 382 4.69 -11.21 -9.00
C ARG A 382 5.98 -10.40 -9.14
N ARG A 383 6.29 -9.55 -8.15
CA ARG A 383 7.57 -8.81 -8.09
C ARG A 383 8.76 -9.75 -8.17
N ASP A 384 8.77 -10.79 -7.34
CA ASP A 384 9.89 -11.73 -7.26
C ASP A 384 10.01 -12.57 -8.55
N ARG A 385 8.90 -12.89 -9.20
CA ARG A 385 8.87 -13.51 -10.53
C ARG A 385 9.49 -12.58 -11.57
N TYR A 386 9.11 -11.31 -11.62
CA TYR A 386 9.69 -10.35 -12.58
C TYR A 386 11.21 -10.20 -12.40
N VAL A 387 11.68 -10.13 -11.17
CA VAL A 387 13.14 -10.08 -10.90
C VAL A 387 13.84 -11.35 -11.38
N ARG A 388 13.29 -12.51 -11.02
CA ARG A 388 13.90 -13.81 -11.32
C ARG A 388 13.87 -14.15 -12.81
N GLU A 389 12.75 -13.97 -13.48
CA GLU A 389 12.52 -14.45 -14.84
C GLU A 389 12.85 -13.42 -15.91
N LEU A 390 12.55 -12.14 -15.66
CA LEU A 390 12.78 -11.06 -16.62
C LEU A 390 14.09 -10.32 -16.40
N GLY A 391 14.71 -10.47 -15.22
CA GLY A 391 15.97 -9.81 -14.87
C GLY A 391 15.85 -8.29 -14.70
N ILE A 392 14.65 -7.78 -14.36
CA ILE A 392 14.43 -6.35 -14.10
C ILE A 392 14.79 -5.98 -12.67
N LYS A 393 15.04 -4.70 -12.44
CA LYS A 393 15.38 -4.20 -11.11
C LYS A 393 14.20 -4.37 -10.15
N ARG A 394 14.51 -4.78 -8.91
CA ARG A 394 13.51 -5.00 -7.86
C ARG A 394 12.61 -3.79 -7.62
N ALA A 395 13.16 -2.58 -7.60
CA ALA A 395 12.38 -1.36 -7.38
C ALA A 395 11.35 -1.10 -8.50
N ASP A 396 11.72 -1.35 -9.76
CA ASP A 396 10.81 -1.22 -10.90
C ASP A 396 9.75 -2.34 -10.86
N ALA A 397 10.17 -3.58 -10.57
CA ALA A 397 9.27 -4.72 -10.39
C ALA A 397 8.23 -4.49 -9.29
N GLU A 398 8.62 -3.89 -8.18
CA GLU A 398 7.73 -3.58 -7.06
C GLU A 398 6.66 -2.54 -7.43
N GLN A 399 7.05 -1.49 -8.17
CA GLN A 399 6.09 -0.47 -8.62
C GLN A 399 5.08 -1.06 -9.62
N ILE A 400 5.56 -1.85 -10.58
CA ILE A 400 4.71 -2.50 -11.59
C ILE A 400 3.76 -3.50 -10.95
N ALA A 401 4.27 -4.39 -10.10
CA ALA A 401 3.48 -5.43 -9.45
C ALA A 401 2.43 -4.90 -8.47
N GLY A 402 2.62 -3.66 -7.99
CA GLY A 402 1.74 -3.02 -7.01
C GLY A 402 0.39 -2.53 -7.56
N ASP A 403 0.24 -2.44 -8.88
CA ASP A 403 -0.99 -2.02 -9.56
C ASP A 403 -1.40 -3.09 -10.58
N PRO A 404 -2.57 -3.73 -10.42
CA PRO A 404 -2.99 -4.83 -11.30
C PRO A 404 -3.14 -4.43 -12.78
N GLU A 405 -3.61 -3.22 -13.08
CA GLU A 405 -3.78 -2.75 -14.47
C GLU A 405 -2.42 -2.49 -15.12
N VAL A 406 -1.50 -1.85 -14.38
CA VAL A 406 -0.13 -1.61 -14.83
C VAL A 406 0.63 -2.92 -15.00
N ALA A 407 0.42 -3.88 -14.09
CA ALA A 407 1.04 -5.21 -14.19
C ALA A 407 0.57 -5.97 -15.44
N ALA A 408 -0.74 -5.98 -15.70
CA ALA A 408 -1.29 -6.61 -16.91
C ALA A 408 -0.76 -5.96 -18.19
N PHE A 409 -0.73 -4.63 -18.24
CA PHE A 409 -0.16 -3.88 -19.36
C PHE A 409 1.33 -4.20 -19.57
N PHE A 410 2.10 -4.27 -18.49
CA PHE A 410 3.52 -4.62 -18.53
C PHE A 410 3.75 -6.05 -19.01
N GLU A 411 3.01 -7.03 -18.51
CA GLU A 411 3.13 -8.44 -18.90
C GLU A 411 2.86 -8.63 -20.40
N GLU A 412 1.86 -7.94 -20.92
CA GLU A 412 1.56 -7.95 -22.35
C GLU A 412 2.67 -7.26 -23.15
N ALA A 413 3.17 -6.10 -22.70
CA ALA A 413 4.26 -5.39 -23.35
C ALA A 413 5.59 -6.15 -23.35
N VAL A 414 5.88 -6.87 -22.26
CA VAL A 414 7.10 -7.70 -22.18
C VAL A 414 7.05 -8.87 -23.15
N GLY A 415 5.89 -9.55 -23.29
CA GLY A 415 5.61 -10.51 -24.35
C GLY A 415 6.72 -11.50 -24.70
N GLY A 416 7.49 -12.02 -23.71
CA GLY A 416 8.62 -12.92 -23.92
C GLY A 416 9.98 -12.22 -24.08
N LEU A 417 10.07 -10.89 -23.92
CA LEU A 417 11.31 -10.14 -23.77
C LEU A 417 11.98 -10.45 -22.42
N ALA A 418 13.31 -10.35 -22.35
CA ALA A 418 14.06 -10.54 -21.11
C ALA A 418 15.28 -9.61 -21.05
N GLY A 419 15.91 -9.51 -19.88
CA GLY A 419 17.15 -8.76 -19.69
C GLY A 419 17.01 -7.28 -20.04
N LYS A 420 17.87 -6.78 -20.95
CA LYS A 420 17.91 -5.35 -21.31
C LYS A 420 16.61 -4.84 -21.92
N GLU A 421 15.94 -5.65 -22.76
CA GLU A 421 14.68 -5.26 -23.38
C GLU A 421 13.55 -5.19 -22.36
N ALA A 422 13.39 -6.20 -21.49
CA ALA A 422 12.41 -6.19 -20.42
C ALA A 422 12.64 -5.04 -19.43
N GLN A 423 13.91 -4.76 -19.07
CA GLN A 423 14.24 -3.61 -18.23
C GLN A 423 13.87 -2.28 -18.91
N THR A 424 14.01 -2.19 -20.24
CA THR A 424 13.62 -0.97 -20.98
C THR A 424 12.11 -0.79 -20.98
N VAL A 425 11.32 -1.86 -21.15
CA VAL A 425 9.86 -1.82 -20.99
C VAL A 425 9.51 -1.35 -19.57
N ALA A 426 10.16 -1.93 -18.55
CA ALA A 426 9.93 -1.53 -17.16
C ALA A 426 10.22 -0.04 -16.94
N ASN A 427 11.32 0.48 -17.48
CA ASN A 427 11.64 1.91 -17.37
C ASN A 427 10.57 2.81 -18.01
N LEU A 428 10.03 2.44 -19.18
CA LEU A 428 8.97 3.18 -19.85
C LEU A 428 7.67 3.15 -19.04
N VAL A 429 7.31 1.99 -18.49
CA VAL A 429 6.09 1.79 -17.69
C VAL A 429 6.17 2.50 -16.34
N VAL A 430 7.35 2.55 -15.72
CA VAL A 430 7.52 3.17 -14.39
C VAL A 430 7.68 4.70 -14.49
N ASN A 431 8.33 5.21 -15.53
CA ASN A 431 8.66 6.64 -15.62
C ASN A 431 7.76 7.40 -16.59
N GLU A 432 7.67 6.93 -17.85
CA GLU A 432 6.99 7.67 -18.92
C GLU A 432 5.46 7.56 -18.83
N LEU A 433 4.95 6.34 -18.63
CA LEU A 433 3.51 6.08 -18.59
C LEU A 433 2.79 6.87 -17.48
N PRO A 434 3.25 6.88 -16.21
CA PRO A 434 2.60 7.65 -15.15
C PRO A 434 2.71 9.16 -15.35
N ALA A 435 3.81 9.64 -15.96
CA ALA A 435 3.99 11.06 -16.29
C ALA A 435 2.95 11.50 -17.33
N TYR A 436 2.79 10.69 -18.38
CA TYR A 436 1.79 10.93 -19.43
C TYR A 436 0.35 10.92 -18.86
N LEU A 437 -0.03 9.85 -18.14
CA LEU A 437 -1.39 9.70 -17.61
C LEU A 437 -1.76 10.88 -16.70
N ARG A 438 -0.86 11.29 -15.78
CA ARG A 438 -1.07 12.47 -14.93
C ARG A 438 -1.18 13.76 -15.72
N GLY A 439 -0.31 13.95 -16.73
CA GLY A 439 -0.31 15.15 -17.58
C GLY A 439 -1.59 15.30 -18.41
N ALA A 440 -2.14 14.18 -18.85
CA ALA A 440 -3.37 14.12 -19.63
C ALA A 440 -4.65 14.04 -18.78
N GLY A 441 -4.54 13.75 -17.47
CA GLY A 441 -5.69 13.53 -16.58
C GLY A 441 -6.46 12.24 -16.91
N LEU A 442 -5.77 11.22 -17.42
CA LEU A 442 -6.34 9.94 -17.87
C LEU A 442 -6.00 8.80 -16.90
N VAL A 443 -6.84 7.78 -16.88
CA VAL A 443 -6.49 6.45 -16.37
C VAL A 443 -5.96 5.57 -17.51
N LEU A 444 -5.26 4.47 -17.17
CA LEU A 444 -4.61 3.61 -18.18
C LEU A 444 -5.60 3.06 -19.22
N ALA A 445 -6.79 2.64 -18.79
CA ALA A 445 -7.86 2.13 -19.65
C ALA A 445 -8.37 3.16 -20.69
N GLU A 446 -8.19 4.45 -20.44
CA GLU A 446 -8.59 5.55 -21.35
C GLU A 446 -7.44 5.96 -22.29
N SER A 447 -6.24 5.43 -22.09
CA SER A 447 -5.06 5.71 -22.90
C SER A 447 -5.15 5.09 -24.30
N VAL A 448 -4.63 5.79 -25.30
CA VAL A 448 -4.46 5.26 -26.65
C VAL A 448 -3.21 4.38 -26.82
N LEU A 449 -2.35 4.33 -25.80
CA LEU A 449 -1.14 3.53 -25.79
C LEU A 449 -1.49 2.04 -25.70
N ARG A 450 -0.82 1.25 -26.52
CA ARG A 450 -0.95 -0.21 -26.52
C ARG A 450 0.36 -0.87 -26.05
N PRO A 451 0.26 -2.00 -25.34
CA PRO A 451 1.45 -2.74 -24.86
C PRO A 451 2.48 -3.04 -25.95
N GLU A 452 2.03 -3.45 -27.15
CA GLU A 452 2.91 -3.80 -28.27
C GLU A 452 3.72 -2.60 -28.78
N GLN A 453 3.15 -1.39 -28.69
CA GLN A 453 3.86 -0.17 -29.08
C GLN A 453 4.98 0.15 -28.10
N VAL A 454 4.74 -0.05 -26.80
CA VAL A 454 5.77 0.12 -25.75
C VAL A 454 6.88 -0.93 -25.93
N ALA A 455 6.53 -2.18 -26.27
CA ALA A 455 7.48 -3.23 -26.63
C ALA A 455 8.32 -2.85 -27.85
N GLY A 456 7.70 -2.31 -28.90
CA GLY A 456 8.40 -1.83 -30.12
C GLY A 456 9.40 -0.72 -29.81
N LEU A 457 8.99 0.28 -29.02
CA LEU A 457 9.86 1.36 -28.57
C LEU A 457 11.03 0.84 -27.73
N ALA A 458 10.74 -0.10 -26.81
CA ALA A 458 11.78 -0.71 -25.97
C ALA A 458 12.84 -1.45 -26.80
N LYS A 459 12.47 -2.15 -27.87
CA LYS A 459 13.40 -2.81 -28.80
C LYS A 459 14.28 -1.79 -29.52
N LEU A 460 13.72 -0.68 -30.00
CA LEU A 460 14.47 0.40 -30.64
C LEU A 460 15.50 1.04 -29.70
N LEU A 461 15.13 1.25 -28.43
CA LEU A 461 16.03 1.75 -27.39
C LEU A 461 17.08 0.72 -26.98
N ALA A 462 16.71 -0.54 -26.80
CA ALA A 462 17.60 -1.61 -26.35
C ALA A 462 18.66 -1.96 -27.41
N SER A 463 18.30 -1.82 -28.70
CA SER A 463 19.23 -1.99 -29.84
C SER A 463 20.07 -0.75 -30.15
N ASP A 464 19.94 0.33 -29.39
CA ASP A 464 20.55 1.63 -29.64
C ASP A 464 20.24 2.17 -31.06
N ALA A 465 19.07 1.79 -31.64
CA ALA A 465 18.58 2.35 -32.91
C ALA A 465 18.17 3.81 -32.81
N ILE A 466 17.75 4.22 -31.61
CA ILE A 466 17.46 5.60 -31.22
C ILE A 466 18.08 5.89 -29.85
N SER A 467 18.35 7.16 -29.56
CA SER A 467 18.84 7.58 -28.24
C SER A 467 17.70 7.65 -27.20
N SER A 468 18.06 7.69 -25.91
CA SER A 468 17.08 7.83 -24.82
C SER A 468 16.22 9.10 -24.95
N ASN A 469 16.81 10.24 -25.36
CA ASN A 469 16.05 11.48 -25.58
C ASN A 469 15.05 11.33 -26.74
N GLN A 470 15.47 10.70 -27.84
CA GLN A 470 14.55 10.40 -28.94
C GLN A 470 13.45 9.42 -28.50
N GLY A 471 13.78 8.46 -27.63
CA GLY A 471 12.80 7.53 -27.04
C GLY A 471 11.69 8.26 -26.29
N HIS A 472 12.04 9.29 -25.51
CA HIS A 472 11.06 10.14 -24.83
C HIS A 472 10.16 10.88 -25.84
N GLU A 473 10.74 11.51 -26.87
CA GLU A 473 9.99 12.19 -27.94
C GLU A 473 9.07 11.24 -28.73
N VAL A 474 9.51 9.99 -28.95
CA VAL A 474 8.69 8.96 -29.61
C VAL A 474 7.56 8.53 -28.70
N PHE A 475 7.81 8.33 -27.40
CA PHE A 475 6.79 7.96 -26.43
C PHE A 475 5.67 9.03 -26.36
N GLU A 476 6.04 10.30 -26.26
CA GLU A 476 5.07 11.42 -26.28
C GLU A 476 4.25 11.44 -27.59
N ALA A 477 4.90 11.20 -28.73
CA ALA A 477 4.22 11.16 -30.01
C ALA A 477 3.24 9.96 -30.11
N MET A 478 3.64 8.78 -29.64
CA MET A 478 2.79 7.58 -29.53
C MET A 478 1.57 7.87 -28.64
N ALA A 479 1.81 8.48 -27.48
CA ALA A 479 0.76 8.84 -26.53
C ALA A 479 -0.26 9.86 -27.09
N ALA A 480 0.19 10.73 -27.99
CA ALA A 480 -0.68 11.73 -28.62
C ALA A 480 -1.44 11.19 -29.85
N SER A 481 -0.83 10.30 -30.64
CA SER A 481 -1.39 9.87 -31.94
C SER A 481 -1.89 8.43 -31.99
N GLY A 482 -1.39 7.55 -31.07
CA GLY A 482 -1.61 6.12 -31.14
C GLY A 482 -0.84 5.43 -32.29
N ASP A 483 0.11 6.12 -32.95
CA ASP A 483 0.93 5.56 -34.01
C ASP A 483 2.03 4.62 -33.48
N ASP A 484 2.50 3.72 -34.33
CA ASP A 484 3.58 2.80 -34.00
C ASP A 484 4.94 3.49 -33.90
N PRO A 485 5.84 3.10 -32.97
CA PRO A 485 7.11 3.75 -32.73
C PRO A 485 8.04 3.71 -33.96
N GLU A 486 8.08 2.62 -34.71
CA GLU A 486 8.90 2.52 -35.93
C GLU A 486 8.48 3.54 -36.97
N ARG A 487 7.16 3.69 -37.18
CA ARG A 487 6.60 4.68 -38.11
C ARG A 487 6.97 6.10 -37.71
N ILE A 488 6.91 6.42 -36.42
CA ILE A 488 7.27 7.75 -35.90
C ILE A 488 8.78 7.99 -36.12
N VAL A 489 9.62 7.02 -35.77
CA VAL A 489 11.08 7.10 -35.92
C VAL A 489 11.47 7.31 -37.37
N ASP A 490 10.89 6.55 -38.32
CA ASP A 490 11.18 6.63 -39.75
C ASP A 490 10.67 7.97 -40.33
N ALA A 491 9.45 8.41 -39.98
CA ALA A 491 8.89 9.67 -40.45
C ALA A 491 9.70 10.89 -39.99
N ARG A 492 10.32 10.83 -38.81
CA ARG A 492 11.14 11.89 -38.23
C ARG A 492 12.64 11.75 -38.51
N GLY A 493 13.06 10.67 -39.18
CA GLY A 493 14.48 10.41 -39.48
C GLY A 493 15.36 10.24 -38.25
N MET A 494 14.84 9.63 -37.19
CA MET A 494 15.49 9.54 -35.87
C MET A 494 16.46 8.35 -35.74
N ARG A 495 16.51 7.44 -36.73
CA ARG A 495 17.39 6.27 -36.64
C ARG A 495 18.87 6.68 -36.58
N GLN A 496 19.58 6.13 -35.59
CA GLN A 496 21.00 6.35 -35.43
C GLN A 496 21.79 5.46 -36.37
N VAL A 497 22.83 6.02 -36.99
CA VAL A 497 23.82 5.26 -37.76
C VAL A 497 24.80 4.62 -36.81
N SER A 498 24.83 3.29 -36.75
CA SER A 498 25.75 2.51 -35.89
C SER A 498 26.78 1.70 -36.72
N ASP A 499 26.70 1.73 -38.06
CA ASP A 499 27.64 1.04 -38.93
C ASP A 499 29.05 1.63 -38.81
N ALA A 500 30.02 0.80 -38.43
CA ALA A 500 31.41 1.20 -38.26
C ALA A 500 32.01 1.78 -39.54
N GLY A 501 31.65 1.23 -40.69
CA GLY A 501 32.18 1.70 -41.99
C GLY A 501 31.68 3.10 -42.34
N ALA A 502 30.44 3.43 -41.97
CA ALA A 502 29.86 4.76 -42.18
C ALA A 502 30.37 5.81 -41.17
N LEU A 503 30.70 5.39 -39.91
CA LEU A 503 31.14 6.28 -38.85
C LEU A 503 32.67 6.50 -38.82
N GLN A 504 33.48 5.55 -39.30
CA GLN A 504 34.94 5.63 -39.26
C GLN A 504 35.49 6.88 -40.00
N PRO A 505 35.03 7.25 -41.21
CA PRO A 505 35.51 8.46 -41.85
C PRO A 505 35.25 9.74 -41.04
N ILE A 506 34.17 9.78 -40.29
CA ILE A 506 33.84 10.92 -39.41
C ILE A 506 34.80 10.97 -38.21
N VAL A 507 35.14 9.81 -37.66
CA VAL A 507 36.13 9.70 -36.58
C VAL A 507 37.49 10.18 -37.04
N ASP A 508 37.95 9.71 -38.23
CA ASP A 508 39.23 10.09 -38.79
C ASP A 508 39.33 11.59 -39.06
N GLU A 509 38.30 12.19 -39.68
CA GLU A 509 38.20 13.65 -39.89
C GLU A 509 38.26 14.44 -38.57
N VAL A 510 37.55 13.96 -37.53
CA VAL A 510 37.54 14.65 -36.23
C VAL A 510 38.88 14.51 -35.53
N LEU A 511 39.56 13.37 -35.60
CA LEU A 511 40.88 13.18 -35.03
C LEU A 511 41.93 14.05 -35.71
N GLU A 512 41.86 14.23 -37.04
CA GLU A 512 42.73 15.15 -37.77
C GLU A 512 42.47 16.61 -37.35
N ARG A 513 41.20 17.04 -37.29
CA ARG A 513 40.81 18.38 -36.92
C ARG A 513 41.11 18.72 -35.46
N CYS A 514 41.05 17.75 -34.57
CA CYS A 514 41.26 17.86 -33.13
C CYS A 514 42.54 17.15 -32.65
N ALA A 515 43.65 17.23 -33.46
CA ALA A 515 44.90 16.53 -33.21
C ALA A 515 45.50 16.84 -31.82
N GLU A 516 45.34 18.07 -31.34
CA GLU A 516 45.81 18.50 -30.01
C GLU A 516 45.09 17.76 -28.88
N GLN A 517 43.76 17.63 -28.99
CA GLN A 517 42.94 16.89 -28.01
C GLN A 517 43.20 15.37 -28.12
N ALA A 518 43.40 14.84 -29.32
CA ALA A 518 43.78 13.46 -29.52
C ALA A 518 45.12 13.14 -28.84
N GLN A 519 46.09 14.06 -28.90
CA GLN A 519 47.37 13.91 -28.20
C GLN A 519 47.18 13.98 -26.68
N GLN A 520 46.36 14.90 -26.16
CA GLN A 520 46.05 14.98 -24.73
C GLN A 520 45.45 13.67 -24.18
N TYR A 521 44.61 12.97 -24.97
CA TYR A 521 44.09 11.66 -24.60
C TYR A 521 45.22 10.63 -24.50
N ARG A 522 46.11 10.57 -25.50
CA ARG A 522 47.29 9.68 -25.51
C ARG A 522 48.23 9.96 -24.34
N ASP A 523 48.34 11.21 -23.93
CA ASP A 523 49.13 11.65 -22.78
C ASP A 523 48.45 11.34 -21.41
N GLY A 524 47.31 10.65 -21.40
CA GLY A 524 46.60 10.13 -20.23
C GLY A 524 45.38 10.94 -19.77
N ASN A 525 44.99 12.03 -20.43
CA ASN A 525 43.81 12.82 -20.09
C ASN A 525 42.55 12.21 -20.71
N GLN A 526 42.01 11.17 -20.09
CA GLN A 526 40.80 10.48 -20.57
C GLN A 526 39.53 11.36 -20.64
N LYS A 527 39.48 12.50 -19.92
CA LYS A 527 38.32 13.39 -19.93
C LYS A 527 38.05 14.04 -21.28
N VAL A 528 39.05 14.12 -22.12
CA VAL A 528 38.96 14.70 -23.47
C VAL A 528 38.13 13.82 -24.43
N LEU A 529 37.97 12.55 -24.14
CA LEU A 529 37.20 11.62 -24.98
C LEU A 529 35.75 12.10 -25.16
N GLY A 530 35.11 12.61 -24.12
CA GLY A 530 33.75 13.16 -24.19
C GLY A 530 33.64 14.37 -25.15
N PHE A 531 34.69 15.21 -25.22
CA PHE A 531 34.78 16.30 -26.19
C PHE A 531 34.88 15.77 -27.62
N LEU A 532 35.74 14.77 -27.87
CA LEU A 532 35.90 14.17 -29.20
C LEU A 532 34.60 13.49 -29.68
N VAL A 533 33.89 12.77 -28.80
CA VAL A 533 32.57 12.21 -29.09
C VAL A 533 31.59 13.33 -29.49
N GLY A 534 31.58 14.44 -28.73
CA GLY A 534 30.76 15.62 -29.06
C GLY A 534 31.08 16.21 -30.44
N GLN A 535 32.34 16.23 -30.86
CA GLN A 535 32.74 16.68 -32.19
C GLN A 535 32.28 15.70 -33.29
N CYS A 536 32.36 14.39 -33.08
CA CYS A 536 31.81 13.39 -33.98
C CYS A 536 30.28 13.51 -34.10
N MET A 537 29.59 13.71 -33.01
CA MET A 537 28.15 13.97 -33.02
C MET A 537 27.78 15.22 -33.82
N LYS A 538 28.56 16.29 -33.70
CA LYS A 538 28.35 17.51 -34.49
C LYS A 538 28.65 17.27 -35.99
N ALA A 539 29.71 16.55 -36.32
CA ALA A 539 30.06 16.22 -37.69
C ALA A 539 29.02 15.31 -38.38
N SER A 540 28.44 14.37 -37.63
CA SER A 540 27.37 13.48 -38.11
C SER A 540 25.97 14.14 -38.07
N ARG A 541 25.85 15.42 -37.72
CA ARG A 541 24.57 16.12 -37.49
C ARG A 541 23.65 15.36 -36.50
N SER A 542 24.25 14.81 -35.48
CA SER A 542 23.58 14.00 -34.44
C SER A 542 22.96 12.68 -34.92
N SER A 543 23.28 12.23 -36.14
CA SER A 543 22.79 10.98 -36.68
C SER A 543 23.64 9.74 -36.27
N GLY A 544 24.87 9.92 -35.83
CA GLY A 544 25.75 8.84 -35.40
C GLY A 544 25.44 8.36 -33.95
N ASN A 545 25.66 7.08 -33.69
CA ASN A 545 25.50 6.53 -32.33
C ASN A 545 26.68 6.96 -31.42
N PRO A 546 26.44 7.70 -30.31
CA PRO A 546 27.50 8.19 -29.43
C PRO A 546 28.34 7.09 -28.78
N LYS A 547 27.76 5.93 -28.47
CA LYS A 547 28.48 4.79 -27.91
C LYS A 547 29.45 4.22 -28.95
N ARG A 548 28.98 4.10 -30.20
CA ARG A 548 29.80 3.61 -31.29
C ARG A 548 30.93 4.56 -31.62
N PHE A 549 30.69 5.87 -31.61
CA PHE A 549 31.77 6.86 -31.71
C PHE A 549 32.81 6.73 -30.59
N ASN A 550 32.36 6.49 -29.34
CA ASN A 550 33.26 6.29 -28.20
C ASN A 550 34.16 5.07 -28.41
N GLU A 551 33.60 3.94 -28.88
CA GLU A 551 34.35 2.71 -29.20
C GLU A 551 35.36 2.94 -30.31
N LEU A 552 34.95 3.55 -31.42
CA LEU A 552 35.82 3.81 -32.58
C LEU A 552 36.93 4.81 -32.24
N LEU A 553 36.61 5.87 -31.49
CA LEU A 553 37.60 6.83 -30.99
C LEU A 553 38.65 6.18 -30.09
N ARG A 554 38.22 5.33 -29.14
CA ARG A 554 39.14 4.59 -28.28
C ARG A 554 40.05 3.70 -29.12
N ALA A 555 39.50 2.90 -30.03
CA ALA A 555 40.27 2.03 -30.89
C ALA A 555 41.30 2.81 -31.73
N ALA A 556 40.93 3.99 -32.26
CA ALA A 556 41.82 4.83 -33.07
C ALA A 556 42.87 5.62 -32.25
N LEU A 557 42.59 5.91 -30.97
CA LEU A 557 43.51 6.63 -30.08
C LEU A 557 44.51 5.72 -29.35
N GLU A 558 44.15 4.43 -29.20
CA GLU A 558 44.96 3.40 -28.53
C GLU A 558 45.78 2.55 -29.53
N ALA A 559 45.51 2.68 -30.86
CA ALA A 559 46.29 2.09 -31.93
C ALA A 559 47.55 2.94 -32.21
#